data_97e641dbdf702962193a00d0c5eb3b6a
#
_entry.id   97e641dbdf702962193a00d0c5eb3b6a
#
_cell.length_a   1.000
_cell.length_b   1.000
_cell.length_c   1.000
_cell.angle_alpha   90.00
_cell.angle_beta   90.00
_cell.angle_gamma   90.00
#
_symmetry.space_group_name_H-M   'P 1'
#
loop_
_entity.id
_entity.type
_entity.pdbx_description
1 polymer ?
#
loop_
_entity_poly.entity_id
_entity_poly.type
_entity_poly.pdbx_seq_one_letter_code
_entity_poly.pdbx_strand_id
1 'polypeptide(L)'
;MHLPFCDRIANRSVPRKAGDARRLGIYGFGNAAHLIAQIAIYEGRELFVFTRPGDKATQQAAKKLGAVWAGGSDEMPPKKLDAAIIFASVGSLVPAALRVLAKGGIVVCGGIHMTDIPSFPYVGLWEERVITSVANLTRHDGEKFFEIAPRVPVRTCTETFALEEANTALEQFRTGKLSATAVLTVAE
;
A
#
# COMPACT_ATOMS: atom_id res chain seq x y z
N MET A 1 -18.38 -3.02 -4.45
CA MET A 1 -17.88 -1.66 -4.15
C MET A 1 -16.39 -1.71 -4.33
N HIS A 2 -15.78 -0.82 -5.11
CA HIS A 2 -14.40 -0.98 -5.56
C HIS A 2 -13.52 0.16 -5.06
N LEU A 3 -12.29 -0.15 -4.66
CA LEU A 3 -11.28 0.86 -4.33
C LEU A 3 -10.96 1.66 -5.61
N PRO A 4 -11.21 2.98 -5.66
CA PRO A 4 -11.08 3.78 -6.89
C PRO A 4 -9.68 3.73 -7.50
N PHE A 5 -8.66 3.71 -6.64
CA PHE A 5 -7.26 3.56 -7.03
C PHE A 5 -6.97 2.18 -7.67
N CYS A 6 -7.66 1.14 -7.20
CA CYS A 6 -7.56 -0.20 -7.77
C CYS A 6 -8.40 -0.35 -9.05
N ASP A 7 -9.54 0.38 -9.17
CA ASP A 7 -10.41 0.34 -10.35
C ASP A 7 -9.75 0.94 -11.59
N ARG A 8 -8.86 1.92 -11.43
CA ARG A 8 -8.13 2.52 -12.54
C ARG A 8 -7.16 1.53 -13.21
N ILE A 9 -6.64 0.59 -12.45
CA ILE A 9 -5.85 -0.53 -12.97
C ILE A 9 -6.77 -1.55 -13.66
N ALA A 10 -8.01 -1.55 -13.25
CA ALA A 10 -9.07 -2.44 -13.69
C ALA A 10 -9.64 -2.15 -15.07
N ASN A 11 -9.50 -0.95 -15.59
CA ASN A 11 -10.19 -0.52 -16.82
C ASN A 11 -9.39 -0.77 -18.12
N ARG A 12 -8.30 -1.50 -18.04
CA ARG A 12 -7.60 -2.06 -19.20
C ARG A 12 -7.80 -3.57 -19.19
N SER A 13 -8.12 -4.13 -20.31
CA SER A 13 -8.31 -5.53 -20.74
C SER A 13 -7.51 -6.64 -20.04
N VAL A 14 -7.30 -6.54 -18.74
CA VAL A 14 -6.59 -7.53 -17.93
C VAL A 14 -7.62 -8.43 -17.26
N PRO A 15 -7.49 -9.76 -17.33
CA PRO A 15 -8.49 -10.74 -16.87
C PRO A 15 -8.83 -10.66 -15.37
N ARG A 16 -7.94 -10.12 -14.54
CA ARG A 16 -8.19 -9.84 -13.11
C ARG A 16 -7.77 -8.42 -12.75
N LYS A 17 -8.67 -7.74 -12.07
CA LYS A 17 -8.52 -6.38 -11.61
C LYS A 17 -8.02 -6.39 -10.15
N ALA A 18 -7.07 -5.52 -9.79
CA ALA A 18 -6.68 -5.37 -8.38
C ALA A 18 -7.88 -5.00 -7.49
N GLY A 19 -8.89 -4.33 -8.07
CA GLY A 19 -10.16 -4.03 -7.44
C GLY A 19 -10.97 -5.25 -7.00
N ASP A 20 -10.83 -6.38 -7.68
CA ASP A 20 -11.54 -7.63 -7.36
C ASP A 20 -10.73 -8.54 -6.42
N ALA A 21 -9.52 -8.11 -6.03
CA ALA A 21 -8.63 -8.90 -5.18
C ALA A 21 -9.24 -9.13 -3.79
N ARG A 22 -9.47 -10.39 -3.45
CA ARG A 22 -9.89 -10.76 -2.10
C ARG A 22 -8.72 -10.75 -1.13
N ARG A 23 -7.56 -11.23 -1.56
CA ARG A 23 -6.32 -11.28 -0.79
C ARG A 23 -5.37 -10.22 -1.33
N LEU A 24 -5.27 -9.12 -0.60
CA LEU A 24 -4.51 -7.94 -0.98
C LEU A 24 -3.22 -7.83 -0.18
N GLY A 25 -2.07 -7.76 -0.85
CA GLY A 25 -0.78 -7.44 -0.27
C GLY A 25 -0.49 -5.94 -0.32
N ILE A 26 0.10 -5.41 0.74
CA ILE A 26 0.61 -4.03 0.77
C ILE A 26 2.07 -4.07 1.18
N TYR A 27 2.97 -3.57 0.33
CA TYR A 27 4.39 -3.44 0.57
C TYR A 27 4.75 -1.99 0.93
N GLY A 28 5.23 -1.78 2.17
CA GLY A 28 5.42 -0.47 2.78
C GLY A 28 4.11 0.04 3.43
N PHE A 29 4.16 0.31 4.74
CA PHE A 29 2.98 0.65 5.54
C PHE A 29 3.09 2.07 6.08
N GLY A 30 3.20 3.06 5.17
CA GLY A 30 3.14 4.49 5.45
C GLY A 30 1.70 5.05 5.36
N ASN A 31 1.57 6.38 5.36
CA ASN A 31 0.28 7.07 5.43
C ASN A 31 -0.74 6.61 4.37
N ALA A 32 -0.36 6.60 3.09
CA ALA A 32 -1.25 6.17 2.01
C ALA A 32 -1.68 4.70 2.19
N ALA A 33 -0.74 3.83 2.52
CA ALA A 33 -0.99 2.41 2.78
C ALA A 33 -1.95 2.22 3.96
N HIS A 34 -1.80 3.01 5.02
CA HIS A 34 -2.66 2.95 6.20
C HIS A 34 -4.12 3.32 5.89
N LEU A 35 -4.34 4.32 5.03
CA LEU A 35 -5.69 4.70 4.60
C LEU A 35 -6.32 3.62 3.72
N ILE A 36 -5.59 3.14 2.71
CA ILE A 36 -6.05 2.08 1.80
C ILE A 36 -6.32 0.77 2.56
N ALA A 37 -5.50 0.45 3.56
CA ALA A 37 -5.70 -0.74 4.40
C ALA A 37 -7.06 -0.73 5.12
N GLN A 38 -7.46 0.40 5.69
CA GLN A 38 -8.75 0.52 6.39
C GLN A 38 -9.93 0.32 5.42
N ILE A 39 -9.85 0.90 4.22
CA ILE A 39 -10.89 0.71 3.19
C ILE A 39 -10.92 -0.75 2.75
N ALA A 40 -9.77 -1.36 2.48
CA ALA A 40 -9.69 -2.77 2.07
C ALA A 40 -10.30 -3.72 3.11
N ILE A 41 -10.03 -3.48 4.40
CA ILE A 41 -10.61 -4.25 5.51
C ILE A 41 -12.13 -4.02 5.58
N TYR A 42 -12.59 -2.78 5.45
CA TYR A 42 -14.03 -2.46 5.43
C TYR A 42 -14.76 -3.15 4.29
N GLU A 43 -14.12 -3.30 3.13
CA GLU A 43 -14.63 -4.06 1.98
C GLU A 43 -14.57 -5.59 2.16
N GLY A 44 -14.09 -6.08 3.30
CA GLY A 44 -14.01 -7.50 3.62
C GLY A 44 -12.84 -8.22 2.95
N ARG A 45 -11.79 -7.50 2.53
CA ARG A 45 -10.59 -8.11 1.96
C ARG A 45 -9.69 -8.67 3.05
N GLU A 46 -9.03 -9.79 2.75
CA GLU A 46 -7.94 -10.32 3.56
C GLU A 46 -6.68 -9.51 3.27
N LEU A 47 -6.25 -8.68 4.23
CA LEU A 47 -5.09 -7.80 4.09
C LEU A 47 -3.81 -8.48 4.59
N PHE A 48 -2.75 -8.43 3.78
CA PHE A 48 -1.41 -8.91 4.06
C PHE A 48 -0.42 -7.75 3.97
N VAL A 49 0.30 -7.45 5.06
CA VAL A 49 1.20 -6.30 5.11
C VAL A 49 2.65 -6.74 5.16
N PHE A 50 3.45 -6.19 4.25
CA PHE A 50 4.88 -6.45 4.13
C PHE A 50 5.66 -5.20 4.52
N THR A 51 6.51 -5.34 5.52
CA THR A 51 7.34 -4.24 6.05
C THR A 51 8.82 -4.51 5.78
N ARG A 52 9.69 -3.62 6.22
CA ARG A 52 11.11 -3.95 6.28
C ARG A 52 11.31 -5.18 7.17
N PRO A 53 12.26 -6.07 6.82
CA PRO A 53 12.62 -7.19 7.69
C PRO A 53 12.95 -6.69 9.11
N GLY A 54 12.37 -7.36 10.11
CA GLY A 54 12.58 -7.00 11.52
C GLY A 54 11.75 -5.84 12.07
N ASP A 55 10.97 -5.12 11.26
CA ASP A 55 10.11 -4.02 11.74
C ASP A 55 8.85 -4.55 12.46
N LYS A 56 9.06 -5.05 13.67
CA LYS A 56 8.00 -5.63 14.50
C LYS A 56 6.95 -4.60 14.92
N ALA A 57 7.33 -3.33 15.09
CA ALA A 57 6.41 -2.27 15.51
C ALA A 57 5.35 -2.03 14.43
N THR A 58 5.76 -1.81 13.18
CA THR A 58 4.83 -1.63 12.05
C THR A 58 4.00 -2.88 11.78
N GLN A 59 4.58 -4.09 11.91
CA GLN A 59 3.84 -5.35 11.77
C GLN A 59 2.73 -5.48 12.82
N GLN A 60 3.02 -5.11 14.08
CA GLN A 60 2.01 -5.13 15.14
C GLN A 60 0.91 -4.08 14.91
N ALA A 61 1.28 -2.87 14.45
CA ALA A 61 0.33 -1.82 14.10
C ALA A 61 -0.62 -2.29 12.98
N ALA A 62 -0.09 -2.91 11.93
CA ALA A 62 -0.89 -3.47 10.84
C ALA A 62 -1.86 -4.56 11.33
N LYS A 63 -1.42 -5.45 12.21
CA LYS A 63 -2.27 -6.49 12.81
C LYS A 63 -3.36 -5.89 13.69
N LYS A 64 -3.04 -4.86 14.50
CA LYS A 64 -4.05 -4.14 15.31
C LYS A 64 -5.10 -3.44 14.44
N LEU A 65 -4.71 -2.99 13.25
CA LEU A 65 -5.63 -2.41 12.28
C LEU A 65 -6.58 -3.44 11.67
N GLY A 66 -6.23 -4.72 11.68
CA GLY A 66 -7.05 -5.80 11.13
C GLY A 66 -6.39 -6.59 9.98
N ALA A 67 -5.10 -6.40 9.72
CA ALA A 67 -4.38 -7.23 8.76
C ALA A 67 -4.36 -8.70 9.26
N VAL A 68 -4.74 -9.63 8.38
CA VAL A 68 -4.75 -11.08 8.70
C VAL A 68 -3.34 -11.64 8.84
N TRP A 69 -2.36 -10.97 8.22
CA TRP A 69 -0.95 -11.30 8.35
C TRP A 69 -0.09 -10.02 8.16
N ALA A 70 1.01 -9.95 8.90
CA ALA A 70 2.04 -8.94 8.71
C ALA A 70 3.41 -9.54 9.02
N GLY A 71 4.37 -9.32 8.11
CA GLY A 71 5.74 -9.85 8.21
C GLY A 71 6.74 -9.04 7.38
N GLY A 72 7.98 -9.50 7.34
CA GLY A 72 9.02 -8.91 6.50
C GLY A 72 8.75 -9.13 5.01
N SER A 73 9.26 -8.22 4.16
CA SER A 73 9.13 -8.34 2.70
C SER A 73 9.89 -9.54 2.11
N ASP A 74 10.74 -10.17 2.88
CA ASP A 74 11.48 -11.40 2.59
C ASP A 74 10.73 -12.66 3.05
N GLU A 75 9.70 -12.53 3.87
CA GLU A 75 8.90 -13.63 4.39
C GLU A 75 7.79 -14.06 3.40
N MET A 76 7.39 -15.32 3.48
CA MET A 76 6.27 -15.83 2.69
C MET A 76 4.98 -15.79 3.51
N PRO A 77 3.90 -15.19 2.98
CA PRO A 77 2.61 -15.21 3.65
C PRO A 77 2.00 -16.63 3.57
N PRO A 78 1.07 -16.97 4.48
CA PRO A 78 0.46 -18.30 4.54
C PRO A 78 -0.44 -18.63 3.33
N LYS A 79 -0.80 -17.63 2.52
CA LYS A 79 -1.66 -17.78 1.33
C LYS A 79 -1.07 -17.01 0.16
N LYS A 80 -1.29 -17.50 -1.06
CA LYS A 80 -1.01 -16.73 -2.29
C LYS A 80 -2.00 -15.57 -2.42
N LEU A 81 -1.52 -14.43 -2.93
CA LEU A 81 -2.28 -13.19 -3.02
C LEU A 81 -2.87 -13.00 -4.42
N ASP A 82 -4.00 -12.31 -4.50
CA ASP A 82 -4.63 -11.97 -5.78
C ASP A 82 -4.04 -10.68 -6.37
N ALA A 83 -3.64 -9.75 -5.50
CA ALA A 83 -2.97 -8.51 -5.89
C ALA A 83 -1.98 -8.06 -4.81
N ALA A 84 -0.99 -7.25 -5.22
CA ALA A 84 -0.06 -6.58 -4.33
C ALA A 84 0.13 -5.12 -4.78
N ILE A 85 0.10 -4.17 -3.83
CA ILE A 85 0.40 -2.76 -4.06
C ILE A 85 1.72 -2.44 -3.38
N ILE A 86 2.66 -1.85 -4.12
CA ILE A 86 3.96 -1.44 -3.60
C ILE A 86 3.97 0.08 -3.43
N PHE A 87 3.92 0.55 -2.20
CA PHE A 87 4.06 1.97 -1.84
C PHE A 87 5.52 2.36 -1.55
N ALA A 88 6.34 1.40 -1.10
CA ALA A 88 7.75 1.63 -0.85
C ALA A 88 8.52 1.82 -2.17
N SER A 89 9.39 2.83 -2.23
CA SER A 89 10.14 3.18 -3.44
C SER A 89 11.36 2.25 -3.67
N VAL A 90 11.16 0.94 -3.64
CA VAL A 90 12.20 -0.08 -3.71
C VAL A 90 11.88 -1.11 -4.79
N GLY A 91 12.63 -1.08 -5.89
CA GLY A 91 12.40 -1.93 -7.07
C GLY A 91 12.52 -3.43 -6.79
N SER A 92 13.39 -3.84 -5.86
CA SER A 92 13.52 -5.26 -5.50
C SER A 92 12.27 -5.88 -4.86
N LEU A 93 11.32 -5.05 -4.44
CA LEU A 93 10.03 -5.54 -3.94
C LEU A 93 9.13 -6.06 -5.07
N VAL A 94 9.36 -5.70 -6.33
CA VAL A 94 8.57 -6.19 -7.47
C VAL A 94 8.73 -7.71 -7.63
N PRO A 95 9.95 -8.28 -7.79
CA PRO A 95 10.10 -9.72 -7.83
C PRO A 95 9.71 -10.41 -6.52
N ALA A 96 9.86 -9.76 -5.36
CA ALA A 96 9.38 -10.29 -4.09
C ALA A 96 7.86 -10.43 -4.07
N ALA A 97 7.14 -9.40 -4.54
CA ALA A 97 5.68 -9.42 -4.65
C ALA A 97 5.18 -10.47 -5.66
N LEU A 98 5.84 -10.60 -6.82
CA LEU A 98 5.49 -11.64 -7.81
C LEU A 98 5.55 -13.06 -7.23
N ARG A 99 6.54 -13.36 -6.36
CA ARG A 99 6.69 -14.69 -5.74
C ARG A 99 5.50 -15.08 -4.88
N VAL A 100 4.81 -14.12 -4.29
CA VAL A 100 3.67 -14.38 -3.39
C VAL A 100 2.32 -14.33 -4.11
N LEU A 101 2.27 -13.89 -5.37
CA LEU A 101 1.03 -13.86 -6.15
C LEU A 101 0.55 -15.26 -6.54
N ALA A 102 -0.77 -15.39 -6.63
CA ALA A 102 -1.42 -16.48 -7.35
C ALA A 102 -1.28 -16.30 -8.86
N LYS A 103 -1.67 -17.30 -9.65
CA LYS A 103 -1.80 -17.21 -11.11
C LYS A 103 -2.79 -16.11 -11.48
N GLY A 104 -2.49 -15.33 -12.51
CA GLY A 104 -3.29 -14.17 -12.93
C GLY A 104 -3.29 -13.02 -11.92
N GLY A 105 -2.43 -13.03 -10.91
CA GLY A 105 -2.31 -11.96 -9.93
C GLY A 105 -1.60 -10.72 -10.48
N ILE A 106 -1.78 -9.57 -9.84
CA ILE A 106 -1.24 -8.29 -10.28
C ILE A 106 -0.38 -7.61 -9.22
N VAL A 107 0.79 -7.11 -9.63
CA VAL A 107 1.62 -6.18 -8.85
C VAL A 107 1.41 -4.77 -9.36
N VAL A 108 1.09 -3.85 -8.47
CA VAL A 108 0.88 -2.44 -8.75
C VAL A 108 1.96 -1.62 -8.05
N CYS A 109 2.79 -0.93 -8.82
CA CYS A 109 3.78 0.00 -8.29
C CYS A 109 3.15 1.39 -8.12
N GLY A 110 3.01 1.84 -6.87
CA GLY A 110 2.46 3.15 -6.50
C GLY A 110 3.54 4.19 -6.14
N GLY A 111 4.81 3.79 -6.03
CA GLY A 111 5.92 4.70 -5.75
C GLY A 111 6.33 5.48 -6.99
N ILE A 112 6.58 6.80 -6.85
CA ILE A 112 6.97 7.67 -7.97
C ILE A 112 8.47 7.51 -8.29
N HIS A 113 9.33 7.48 -7.27
CA HIS A 113 10.79 7.42 -7.38
C HIS A 113 11.31 6.05 -6.93
N MET A 114 10.91 5.00 -7.64
CA MET A 114 11.40 3.66 -7.34
C MET A 114 12.83 3.47 -7.83
N THR A 115 13.64 2.71 -7.08
CA THR A 115 14.92 2.21 -7.58
C THR A 115 14.66 1.22 -8.73
N ASP A 116 15.71 0.90 -9.49
CA ASP A 116 15.61 -0.07 -10.59
C ASP A 116 15.05 -1.41 -10.12
N ILE A 117 14.23 -2.01 -10.97
CA ILE A 117 13.75 -3.37 -10.75
C ILE A 117 14.87 -4.33 -11.18
N PRO A 118 15.41 -5.14 -10.26
CA PRO A 118 16.46 -6.08 -10.62
C PRO A 118 15.92 -7.14 -11.58
N SER A 119 16.80 -7.76 -12.35
CA SER A 119 16.46 -8.92 -13.17
C SER A 119 15.89 -10.04 -12.29
N PHE A 120 14.89 -10.72 -12.82
CA PHE A 120 14.26 -11.86 -12.15
C PHE A 120 13.89 -12.95 -13.17
N PRO A 121 13.80 -14.22 -12.75
CA PRO A 121 13.44 -15.32 -13.64
C PRO A 121 12.03 -15.15 -14.23
N TYR A 122 11.87 -15.41 -15.53
CA TYR A 122 10.58 -15.32 -16.23
C TYR A 122 9.47 -16.16 -15.57
N VAL A 123 9.80 -17.25 -14.91
CA VAL A 123 8.85 -18.08 -14.15
C VAL A 123 8.10 -17.27 -13.07
N GLY A 124 8.69 -16.18 -12.56
CA GLY A 124 8.03 -15.27 -11.64
C GLY A 124 6.88 -14.48 -12.29
N LEU A 125 6.95 -14.20 -13.59
CA LEU A 125 5.92 -13.49 -14.35
C LEU A 125 4.97 -14.46 -15.07
N TRP A 126 5.43 -15.66 -15.40
CA TRP A 126 4.65 -16.71 -16.02
C TRP A 126 3.29 -16.93 -15.32
N GLU A 127 2.33 -17.51 -16.00
CA GLU A 127 0.99 -17.79 -15.50
C GLU A 127 0.11 -16.51 -15.36
N GLU A 128 0.17 -15.68 -16.39
CA GLU A 128 -0.68 -14.48 -16.57
C GLU A 128 -0.53 -13.43 -15.45
N ARG A 129 0.60 -13.41 -14.74
CA ARG A 129 0.87 -12.35 -13.76
C ARG A 129 1.16 -11.04 -14.46
N VAL A 130 0.74 -9.94 -13.84
CA VAL A 130 0.85 -8.58 -14.39
C VAL A 130 1.69 -7.71 -13.47
N ILE A 131 2.58 -6.91 -14.05
CA ILE A 131 3.23 -5.78 -13.38
C ILE A 131 2.72 -4.51 -14.05
N THR A 132 2.28 -3.55 -13.25
CA THR A 132 1.86 -2.24 -13.74
C THR A 132 2.22 -1.15 -12.75
N SER A 133 2.16 0.09 -13.21
CA SER A 133 2.34 1.26 -12.35
C SER A 133 1.13 2.16 -12.39
N VAL A 134 1.00 2.98 -11.38
CA VAL A 134 0.01 4.05 -11.30
C VAL A 134 0.74 5.37 -11.17
N ALA A 135 0.46 6.30 -12.08
CA ALA A 135 0.85 7.69 -11.94
C ALA A 135 -0.02 8.36 -10.85
N ASN A 136 -0.22 9.64 -10.86
CA ASN A 136 -1.05 10.33 -9.86
C ASN A 136 -2.54 9.90 -9.93
N LEU A 137 -3.27 10.21 -8.86
CA LEU A 137 -4.74 10.09 -8.82
C LEU A 137 -5.38 11.01 -9.89
N THR A 138 -6.53 10.62 -10.39
CA THR A 138 -7.40 11.47 -11.20
C THR A 138 -8.49 12.13 -10.35
N ARG A 139 -9.18 13.13 -10.90
CA ARG A 139 -10.38 13.69 -10.27
C ARG A 139 -11.38 12.59 -9.91
N HIS A 140 -11.63 11.67 -10.84
CA HIS A 140 -12.55 10.55 -10.63
C HIS A 140 -12.15 9.64 -9.47
N ASP A 141 -10.84 9.36 -9.30
CA ASP A 141 -10.34 8.59 -8.17
C ASP A 141 -10.65 9.30 -6.83
N GLY A 142 -10.49 10.64 -6.79
CA GLY A 142 -10.83 11.44 -5.63
C GLY A 142 -12.32 11.45 -5.32
N GLU A 143 -13.17 11.67 -6.33
CA GLU A 143 -14.63 11.63 -6.19
C GLU A 143 -15.09 10.29 -5.62
N LYS A 144 -14.58 9.19 -6.15
CA LYS A 144 -14.90 7.83 -5.66
C LYS A 144 -14.39 7.58 -4.25
N PHE A 145 -13.21 8.08 -3.91
CA PHE A 145 -12.68 7.99 -2.54
C PHE A 145 -13.60 8.71 -1.55
N PHE A 146 -14.05 9.93 -1.87
CA PHE A 146 -14.95 10.69 -1.01
C PHE A 146 -16.39 10.16 -0.93
N GLU A 147 -16.82 9.34 -1.89
CA GLU A 147 -18.07 8.57 -1.76
C GLU A 147 -17.95 7.45 -0.71
N ILE A 148 -16.77 6.86 -0.54
CA ILE A 148 -16.51 5.72 0.35
C ILE A 148 -16.06 6.18 1.74
N ALA A 149 -15.16 7.14 1.81
CA ALA A 149 -14.51 7.57 3.04
C ALA A 149 -15.48 7.91 4.20
N PRO A 150 -16.65 8.55 3.97
CA PRO A 150 -17.61 8.80 5.05
C PRO A 150 -18.28 7.55 5.62
N ARG A 151 -18.25 6.45 4.87
CA ARG A 151 -18.86 5.16 5.27
C ARG A 151 -17.87 4.26 6.00
N VAL A 152 -16.58 4.52 5.82
CA VAL A 152 -15.49 3.79 6.47
C VAL A 152 -15.07 4.63 7.68
N PRO A 153 -14.96 4.05 8.89
CA PRO A 153 -14.47 4.78 10.05
C PRO A 153 -12.94 4.99 9.94
N VAL A 154 -12.52 5.70 8.88
CA VAL A 154 -11.10 5.96 8.60
C VAL A 154 -10.53 6.82 9.73
N ARG A 155 -9.48 6.30 10.36
CA ARG A 155 -8.72 7.02 11.40
C ARG A 155 -7.35 7.37 10.87
N THR A 156 -6.98 8.64 11.01
CA THR A 156 -5.63 9.13 10.75
C THR A 156 -4.89 9.27 12.08
N CYS A 157 -3.60 8.97 12.06
CA CYS A 157 -2.72 9.26 13.18
C CYS A 157 -1.90 10.49 12.80
N THR A 158 -2.14 11.62 13.49
CA THR A 158 -1.49 12.90 13.21
C THR A 158 -0.76 13.41 14.46
N GLU A 159 0.39 14.06 14.23
CA GLU A 159 1.13 14.81 15.24
C GLU A 159 1.21 16.26 14.77
N THR A 160 0.74 17.19 15.60
CA THR A 160 0.61 18.60 15.24
C THR A 160 1.84 19.38 15.70
N PHE A 161 2.37 20.21 14.83
CA PHE A 161 3.48 21.11 15.09
C PHE A 161 3.07 22.55 14.78
N ALA A 162 3.61 23.53 15.49
CA ALA A 162 3.49 24.92 15.10
C ALA A 162 4.22 25.17 13.77
N LEU A 163 3.83 26.20 13.02
CA LEU A 163 4.47 26.49 11.73
C LEU A 163 5.97 26.74 11.88
N GLU A 164 6.37 27.40 12.97
CA GLU A 164 7.77 27.68 13.33
C GLU A 164 8.59 26.43 13.56
N GLU A 165 7.95 25.31 13.90
CA GLU A 165 8.57 24.01 14.12
C GLU A 165 8.66 23.14 12.86
N ALA A 166 8.35 23.69 11.66
CA ALA A 166 8.35 22.96 10.40
C ALA A 166 9.67 22.19 10.16
N ASN A 167 10.82 22.82 10.45
CA ASN A 167 12.12 22.17 10.29
C ASN A 167 12.31 21.00 11.28
N THR A 168 11.79 21.11 12.48
CA THR A 168 11.82 20.03 13.49
C THR A 168 10.97 18.86 13.03
N ALA A 169 9.76 19.12 12.51
CA ALA A 169 8.87 18.10 11.96
C ALA A 169 9.52 17.38 10.75
N LEU A 170 10.15 18.12 9.84
CA LEU A 170 10.87 17.56 8.70
C LEU A 170 12.07 16.70 9.13
N GLU A 171 12.82 17.12 10.14
CA GLU A 171 13.95 16.36 10.66
C GLU A 171 13.48 15.07 11.35
N GLN A 172 12.40 15.11 12.12
CA GLN A 172 11.81 13.91 12.73
C GLN A 172 11.29 12.95 11.66
N PHE A 173 10.66 13.46 10.60
CA PHE A 173 10.23 12.66 9.46
C PHE A 173 11.44 12.00 8.77
N ARG A 174 12.48 12.78 8.46
CA ARG A 174 13.69 12.30 7.79
C ARG A 174 14.43 11.23 8.58
N THR A 175 14.46 11.36 9.90
CA THR A 175 15.13 10.42 10.81
C THR A 175 14.26 9.23 11.22
N GLY A 176 13.00 9.18 10.76
CA GLY A 176 12.05 8.11 11.09
C GLY A 176 11.60 8.10 12.55
N LYS A 177 11.76 9.22 13.26
CA LYS A 177 11.29 9.38 14.65
C LYS A 177 9.81 9.69 14.75
N LEU A 178 9.22 10.17 13.66
CA LEU A 178 7.80 10.48 13.60
C LEU A 178 7.00 9.19 13.42
N SER A 179 6.09 8.89 14.33
CA SER A 179 5.22 7.71 14.28
C SER A 179 3.84 8.00 13.66
N ALA A 180 3.60 9.24 13.27
CA ALA A 180 2.33 9.75 12.75
C ALA A 180 2.56 10.68 11.55
N THR A 181 1.49 11.17 10.93
CA THR A 181 1.58 12.22 9.90
C THR A 181 1.80 13.58 10.57
N ALA A 182 2.90 14.26 10.24
CA ALA A 182 3.10 15.62 10.70
C ALA A 182 2.08 16.57 10.07
N VAL A 183 1.46 17.39 10.88
CA VAL A 183 0.53 18.47 10.48
C VAL A 183 1.03 19.77 11.05
N LEU A 184 1.25 20.76 10.19
CA LEU A 184 1.61 22.11 10.63
C LEU A 184 0.35 22.95 10.85
N THR A 185 0.26 23.58 12.02
CA THR A 185 -0.79 24.58 12.30
C THR A 185 -0.33 25.93 11.79
N VAL A 186 -1.06 26.50 10.84
CA VAL A 186 -0.67 27.76 10.14
C VAL A 186 -1.27 29.02 10.81
N ALA A 187 -2.41 28.89 11.42
CA ALA A 187 -3.08 29.94 12.20
C ALA A 187 -4.11 29.30 13.13
N GLU A 188 -4.44 30.00 14.22
CA GLU A 188 -5.66 29.79 15.00
C GLU A 188 -6.84 30.51 14.36
#